data_fc2b45f1cd4ba0d61ff918126093917d
#
_entry.id   fc2b45f1cd4ba0d61ff918126093917d
#
_cell.length_a   1.000
_cell.length_b   1.000
_cell.length_c   1.000
_cell.angle_alpha   90.00
_cell.angle_beta   90.00
_cell.angle_gamma   90.00
#
_symmetry.space_group_name_H-M   'P 1'
#
loop_
_entity.id
_entity.type
_entity.pdbx_description
1 polymer ?
#
loop_
_entity_poly.entity_id
_entity_poly.type
_entity_poly.pdbx_seq_one_letter_code
_entity_poly.pdbx_strand_id
1 'polypeptide(L)'
;MLAYHVASRPPAWADLRARIRHRWLVPLFAFDWIWQWLAYLLNHWSFLEVLEYLGSFSVLIAVIFWFRESGHRIQQRHYQAWQVINTAQGKGGSGGRIDALQELNTDRVALTGVDVSSAFLQGIQLGHARLARSSFDSADLRDSDLHSADLTWANLHYANLRNSNLERAVFDHANLSDSDLSGSDLAGARLDAADLSEADLHSADLSGILWRQIAAIRGANIAGVRNAPPGFAEWALHNGATQTPSGQ
;
A
#
# COMPACT_ATOMS: atom_id res chain seq x y z
N MET A 1 -16.25 -41.94 29.50
CA MET A 1 -17.43 -41.64 30.36
C MET A 1 -16.89 -41.31 31.75
N LEU A 2 -16.66 -40.05 32.06
CA LEU A 2 -16.30 -39.59 33.40
C LEU A 2 -17.61 -39.38 34.16
N ALA A 3 -17.85 -40.22 35.18
CA ALA A 3 -19.02 -40.12 36.04
C ALA A 3 -18.89 -38.79 36.83
N TYR A 4 -19.77 -37.85 36.54
CA TYR A 4 -19.94 -36.65 37.36
C TYR A 4 -20.48 -37.07 38.72
N HIS A 5 -19.61 -37.05 39.74
CA HIS A 5 -20.08 -37.11 41.13
C HIS A 5 -20.90 -35.86 41.42
N VAL A 6 -22.20 -35.99 41.50
CA VAL A 6 -23.07 -34.93 42.01
C VAL A 6 -22.65 -34.66 43.44
N ALA A 7 -22.03 -33.53 43.68
CA ALA A 7 -21.59 -33.15 45.01
C ALA A 7 -22.80 -33.03 45.92
N SER A 8 -22.90 -33.92 46.91
CA SER A 8 -23.96 -33.89 47.92
C SER A 8 -23.83 -32.62 48.76
N ARG A 9 -24.98 -32.09 49.22
CA ARG A 9 -25.01 -30.89 50.07
C ARG A 9 -24.09 -31.06 51.27
N PRO A 10 -23.14 -30.13 51.54
CA PRO A 10 -22.28 -30.22 52.69
C PRO A 10 -23.06 -30.20 54.02
N PRO A 11 -22.60 -30.88 55.06
CA PRO A 11 -23.28 -30.92 56.36
C PRO A 11 -23.30 -29.54 57.01
N ALA A 12 -24.26 -29.31 57.94
CA ALA A 12 -24.32 -28.07 58.67
C ALA A 12 -23.06 -27.90 59.57
N TRP A 13 -22.56 -26.69 59.69
CA TRP A 13 -21.34 -26.39 60.47
C TRP A 13 -21.48 -26.87 61.91
N ALA A 14 -22.66 -26.76 62.55
CA ALA A 14 -22.92 -27.18 63.90
C ALA A 14 -22.64 -28.68 64.12
N ASP A 15 -23.03 -29.51 63.13
CA ASP A 15 -22.88 -30.99 63.21
C ASP A 15 -21.41 -31.38 63.00
N LEU A 16 -20.69 -30.69 62.16
CA LEU A 16 -19.25 -30.88 61.92
C LEU A 16 -18.43 -30.46 63.14
N ARG A 17 -18.75 -29.30 63.73
CA ARG A 17 -18.09 -28.76 64.92
C ARG A 17 -18.26 -29.67 66.14
N ALA A 18 -19.41 -30.31 66.32
CA ALA A 18 -19.65 -31.23 67.41
C ALA A 18 -18.78 -32.50 67.35
N ARG A 19 -18.28 -32.89 66.19
CA ARG A 19 -17.39 -34.03 65.97
C ARG A 19 -15.91 -33.74 66.18
N ILE A 20 -15.48 -32.44 66.24
CA ILE A 20 -14.10 -32.05 66.38
C ILE A 20 -13.66 -32.17 67.82
N ARG A 21 -12.85 -33.18 68.13
CA ARG A 21 -12.35 -33.49 69.50
C ARG A 21 -11.28 -32.52 70.00
N HIS A 22 -10.54 -31.87 69.08
CA HIS A 22 -9.44 -30.94 69.44
C HIS A 22 -9.73 -29.53 68.91
N ARG A 23 -9.84 -28.55 69.83
CA ARG A 23 -10.21 -27.14 69.54
C ARG A 23 -9.27 -26.43 68.56
N TRP A 24 -7.98 -26.79 68.49
CA TRP A 24 -7.00 -26.21 67.60
C TRP A 24 -7.17 -26.60 66.13
N LEU A 25 -7.92 -27.69 65.84
CA LEU A 25 -8.26 -28.12 64.49
C LEU A 25 -9.48 -27.40 63.89
N VAL A 26 -10.27 -26.69 64.70
CA VAL A 26 -11.47 -25.97 64.27
C VAL A 26 -11.25 -25.07 63.10
N PRO A 27 -10.19 -24.24 63.01
CA PRO A 27 -9.98 -23.37 61.84
C PRO A 27 -9.69 -24.13 60.56
N LEU A 28 -8.99 -25.25 60.61
CA LEU A 28 -8.72 -26.10 59.44
C LEU A 28 -9.98 -26.73 58.88
N PHE A 29 -10.84 -27.30 59.75
CA PHE A 29 -12.13 -27.86 59.34
C PHE A 29 -13.14 -26.80 58.89
N ALA A 30 -13.08 -25.59 59.47
CA ALA A 30 -13.89 -24.47 58.98
C ALA A 30 -13.52 -24.04 57.58
N PHE A 31 -12.22 -24.01 57.28
CA PHE A 31 -11.71 -23.68 55.94
C PHE A 31 -12.16 -24.73 54.90
N ASP A 32 -12.00 -26.03 55.24
CA ASP A 32 -12.45 -27.11 54.37
C ASP A 32 -13.98 -27.12 54.15
N TRP A 33 -14.76 -26.84 55.20
CA TRP A 33 -16.22 -26.70 55.12
C TRP A 33 -16.64 -25.52 54.24
N ILE A 34 -15.96 -24.37 54.30
CA ILE A 34 -16.22 -23.22 53.41
C ILE A 34 -15.95 -23.59 51.97
N TRP A 35 -14.83 -24.30 51.71
CA TRP A 35 -14.53 -24.78 50.35
C TRP A 35 -15.58 -25.79 49.81
N GLN A 36 -16.07 -26.70 50.65
CA GLN A 36 -17.10 -27.62 50.26
C GLN A 36 -18.43 -26.92 49.90
N TRP A 37 -18.78 -25.87 50.64
CA TRP A 37 -19.95 -25.05 50.33
C TRP A 37 -19.76 -24.22 49.09
N LEU A 38 -18.60 -23.68 48.91
CA LEU A 38 -18.26 -22.91 47.70
C LEU A 38 -18.34 -23.82 46.46
N ALA A 39 -17.74 -25.00 46.53
CA ALA A 39 -17.78 -25.98 45.46
C ALA A 39 -19.24 -26.46 45.16
N TYR A 40 -20.05 -26.67 46.22
CA TYR A 40 -21.45 -27.01 46.06
C TYR A 40 -22.27 -25.91 45.37
N LEU A 41 -22.11 -24.67 45.83
CA LEU A 41 -22.76 -23.51 45.21
C LEU A 41 -22.34 -23.31 43.75
N LEU A 42 -21.04 -23.39 43.47
CA LEU A 42 -20.54 -23.26 42.10
C LEU A 42 -21.05 -24.36 41.19
N ASN A 43 -21.17 -25.59 41.69
CA ASN A 43 -21.64 -26.74 40.89
C ASN A 43 -23.17 -26.76 40.67
N HIS A 44 -23.97 -26.03 41.51
CA HIS A 44 -25.41 -25.89 41.37
C HIS A 44 -25.86 -24.54 40.80
N TRP A 45 -24.91 -23.70 40.41
CA TRP A 45 -25.20 -22.36 39.91
C TRP A 45 -25.30 -22.38 38.38
N SER A 46 -26.51 -22.51 37.86
CA SER A 46 -26.83 -22.47 36.42
C SER A 46 -26.24 -21.20 35.71
N PHE A 47 -25.86 -20.19 36.51
CA PHE A 47 -25.21 -19.00 36.01
C PHE A 47 -23.83 -19.28 35.39
N LEU A 48 -23.08 -20.29 35.90
CA LEU A 48 -21.77 -20.66 35.32
C LEU A 48 -21.93 -21.29 33.93
N GLU A 49 -22.97 -22.08 33.68
CA GLU A 49 -23.25 -22.58 32.34
C GLU A 49 -23.59 -21.42 31.39
N VAL A 50 -24.37 -20.43 31.85
CA VAL A 50 -24.67 -19.23 31.07
C VAL A 50 -23.43 -18.42 30.84
N LEU A 51 -22.52 -18.33 31.81
CA LEU A 51 -21.24 -17.59 31.68
C LEU A 51 -20.29 -18.24 30.65
N GLU A 52 -20.25 -19.57 30.58
CA GLU A 52 -19.49 -20.34 29.60
C GLU A 52 -20.01 -20.08 28.18
N TYR A 53 -21.33 -20.08 27.99
CA TYR A 53 -21.94 -19.71 26.71
C TYR A 53 -21.72 -18.23 26.38
N LEU A 54 -21.80 -17.31 27.33
CA LEU A 54 -21.51 -15.89 27.14
C LEU A 54 -20.03 -15.66 26.80
N GLY A 55 -19.12 -16.42 27.41
CA GLY A 55 -17.68 -16.37 27.08
C GLY A 55 -17.42 -16.77 25.62
N SER A 56 -18.00 -17.89 25.19
CA SER A 56 -17.90 -18.35 23.81
C SER A 56 -18.54 -17.37 22.82
N PHE A 57 -19.67 -16.76 23.21
CA PHE A 57 -20.37 -15.78 22.38
C PHE A 57 -19.61 -14.45 22.29
N SER A 58 -18.92 -14.03 23.37
CA SER A 58 -18.08 -12.82 23.37
C SER A 58 -16.90 -12.94 22.42
N VAL A 59 -16.28 -14.12 22.33
CA VAL A 59 -15.21 -14.39 21.36
C VAL A 59 -15.74 -14.27 19.92
N LEU A 60 -16.92 -14.85 19.65
CA LEU A 60 -17.55 -14.75 18.33
C LEU A 60 -17.86 -13.29 17.96
N ILE A 61 -18.41 -12.52 18.90
CA ILE A 61 -18.68 -11.09 18.73
C ILE A 61 -17.37 -10.33 18.49
N ALA A 62 -16.31 -10.59 19.26
CA ALA A 62 -15.01 -9.96 19.10
C ALA A 62 -14.40 -10.24 17.71
N VAL A 63 -14.54 -11.47 17.21
CA VAL A 63 -14.10 -11.85 15.85
C VAL A 63 -14.91 -11.09 14.79
N ILE A 64 -16.24 -10.99 14.93
CA ILE A 64 -17.08 -10.22 14.01
C ILE A 64 -16.69 -8.73 14.02
N PHE A 65 -16.50 -8.15 15.20
CA PHE A 65 -16.03 -6.75 15.33
C PHE A 65 -14.65 -6.55 14.71
N TRP A 66 -13.72 -7.48 14.91
CA TRP A 66 -12.39 -7.42 14.33
C TRP A 66 -12.44 -7.42 12.78
N PHE A 67 -13.30 -8.25 12.19
CA PHE A 67 -13.50 -8.24 10.73
C PHE A 67 -14.16 -6.94 10.23
N ARG A 68 -15.13 -6.39 10.95
CA ARG A 68 -15.76 -5.11 10.59
C ARG A 68 -14.79 -3.92 10.71
N GLU A 69 -13.94 -3.94 11.71
CA GLU A 69 -12.99 -2.85 11.98
C GLU A 69 -11.81 -2.86 11.00
N SER A 70 -11.47 -4.01 10.40
CA SER A 70 -10.40 -4.09 9.41
C SER A 70 -10.67 -3.22 8.18
N GLY A 71 -11.91 -3.16 7.71
CA GLY A 71 -12.30 -2.30 6.59
C GLY A 71 -12.16 -0.81 6.89
N HIS A 72 -12.53 -0.37 8.10
CA HIS A 72 -12.41 1.03 8.50
C HIS A 72 -10.94 1.47 8.63
N ARG A 73 -10.03 0.59 9.07
CA ARG A 73 -8.60 0.88 9.16
C ARG A 73 -7.96 1.11 7.80
N ILE A 74 -8.34 0.34 6.78
CA ILE A 74 -7.85 0.54 5.41
C ILE A 74 -8.32 1.89 4.87
N GLN A 75 -9.60 2.22 5.02
CA GLN A 75 -10.13 3.52 4.59
C GLN A 75 -9.47 4.71 5.29
N GLN A 76 -9.18 4.60 6.58
CA GLN A 76 -8.46 5.63 7.33
C GLN A 76 -7.02 5.81 6.81
N ARG A 77 -6.30 4.72 6.51
CA ARG A 77 -4.96 4.79 5.92
C ARG A 77 -4.98 5.48 4.56
N HIS A 78 -5.89 5.09 3.68
CA HIS A 78 -6.05 5.75 2.39
C HIS A 78 -6.38 7.24 2.54
N TYR A 79 -7.25 7.60 3.47
CA TYR A 79 -7.56 9.01 3.75
C TYR A 79 -6.33 9.78 4.23
N GLN A 80 -5.54 9.21 5.12
CA GLN A 80 -4.28 9.81 5.60
C GLN A 80 -3.25 9.95 4.46
N ALA A 81 -3.10 8.93 3.61
CA ALA A 81 -2.24 8.97 2.44
C ALA A 81 -2.65 10.11 1.50
N TRP A 82 -3.93 10.25 1.18
CA TRP A 82 -4.43 11.35 0.37
C TRP A 82 -4.23 12.72 1.03
N GLN A 83 -4.37 12.82 2.34
CA GLN A 83 -4.05 14.07 3.06
C GLN A 83 -2.58 14.45 2.90
N VAL A 84 -1.65 13.50 3.03
CA VAL A 84 -0.22 13.74 2.83
C VAL A 84 0.06 14.25 1.42
N ILE A 85 -0.50 13.61 0.41
CA ILE A 85 -0.33 14.00 -0.99
C ILE A 85 -0.84 15.42 -1.23
N ASN A 86 -2.07 15.71 -0.80
CA ASN A 86 -2.72 16.99 -1.06
C ASN A 86 -2.13 18.15 -0.26
N THR A 87 -1.69 17.94 0.99
CA THR A 87 -1.09 19.00 1.83
C THR A 87 0.33 19.36 1.40
N ALA A 88 1.01 18.46 0.72
CA ALA A 88 2.35 18.67 0.20
C ALA A 88 2.37 19.25 -1.24
N GLN A 89 1.20 19.43 -1.86
CA GLN A 89 1.07 19.97 -3.20
C GLN A 89 1.72 21.36 -3.30
N GLY A 90 2.50 21.58 -4.36
CA GLY A 90 3.22 22.85 -4.59
C GLY A 90 4.39 23.12 -3.62
N LYS A 91 4.73 22.18 -2.74
CA LYS A 91 5.89 22.28 -1.84
C LYS A 91 6.98 21.32 -2.33
N GLY A 92 8.20 21.81 -2.45
CA GLY A 92 9.36 20.98 -2.74
C GLY A 92 9.58 19.93 -1.62
N GLY A 93 10.22 18.82 -1.98
CA GLY A 93 10.49 17.71 -1.08
C GLY A 93 9.52 16.53 -1.21
N SER A 94 9.89 15.39 -0.63
CA SER A 94 9.01 14.19 -0.65
C SER A 94 7.85 14.30 0.34
N GLY A 95 8.07 14.89 1.52
CA GLY A 95 7.06 15.13 2.55
C GLY A 95 6.22 13.91 2.92
N GLY A 96 6.77 12.68 2.75
CA GLY A 96 6.02 11.43 2.93
C GLY A 96 5.17 11.01 1.73
N ARG A 97 5.24 11.77 0.61
CA ARG A 97 4.47 11.45 -0.61
C ARG A 97 4.87 10.11 -1.23
N ILE A 98 6.15 9.74 -1.16
CA ILE A 98 6.63 8.45 -1.67
C ILE A 98 5.87 7.31 -0.98
N ASP A 99 5.89 7.28 0.35
CA ASP A 99 5.23 6.22 1.13
C ASP A 99 3.71 6.22 0.88
N ALA A 100 3.09 7.40 0.85
CA ALA A 100 1.65 7.54 0.62
C ALA A 100 1.23 7.04 -0.78
N LEU A 101 1.97 7.39 -1.83
CA LEU A 101 1.68 6.95 -3.19
C LEU A 101 1.91 5.44 -3.34
N GLN A 102 2.99 4.91 -2.77
CA GLN A 102 3.30 3.48 -2.81
C GLN A 102 2.29 2.65 -2.03
N GLU A 103 1.83 3.11 -0.87
CA GLU A 103 0.76 2.47 -0.10
C GLU A 103 -0.53 2.39 -0.92
N LEU A 104 -0.97 3.51 -1.49
CA LEU A 104 -2.16 3.54 -2.35
C LEU A 104 -2.00 2.63 -3.58
N ASN A 105 -0.83 2.61 -4.22
CA ASN A 105 -0.56 1.74 -5.36
C ASN A 105 -0.58 0.25 -4.96
N THR A 106 0.01 -0.11 -3.83
CA THR A 106 0.00 -1.48 -3.30
C THR A 106 -1.44 -1.97 -3.06
N ASP A 107 -2.29 -1.10 -2.54
CA ASP A 107 -3.72 -1.38 -2.31
C ASP A 107 -4.55 -1.23 -3.61
N ARG A 108 -3.89 -1.02 -4.78
CA ARG A 108 -4.51 -0.86 -6.10
C ARG A 108 -5.51 0.28 -6.19
N VAL A 109 -5.35 1.30 -5.38
CA VAL A 109 -6.14 2.53 -5.46
C VAL A 109 -5.74 3.28 -6.73
N ALA A 110 -6.73 3.78 -7.46
CA ALA A 110 -6.46 4.60 -8.64
C ALA A 110 -5.88 5.95 -8.23
N LEU A 111 -4.72 6.29 -8.78
CA LEU A 111 -4.04 7.58 -8.61
C LEU A 111 -4.36 8.55 -9.76
N THR A 112 -5.49 8.32 -10.45
CA THR A 112 -5.92 9.12 -11.59
C THR A 112 -6.09 10.58 -11.20
N GLY A 113 -5.46 11.49 -11.94
CA GLY A 113 -5.54 12.92 -11.70
C GLY A 113 -4.77 13.41 -10.47
N VAL A 114 -3.92 12.59 -9.87
CA VAL A 114 -3.06 13.04 -8.76
C VAL A 114 -2.13 14.15 -9.23
N ASP A 115 -1.96 15.18 -8.42
CA ASP A 115 -1.01 16.26 -8.68
C ASP A 115 0.17 16.18 -7.69
N VAL A 116 1.31 15.82 -8.22
CA VAL A 116 2.60 15.73 -7.51
C VAL A 116 3.68 16.57 -8.21
N SER A 117 3.24 17.66 -8.81
CA SER A 117 4.13 18.59 -9.49
C SER A 117 5.24 19.09 -8.55
N SER A 118 6.45 19.22 -9.07
CA SER A 118 7.67 19.63 -8.37
C SER A 118 8.02 18.74 -7.14
N ALA A 119 7.48 17.52 -7.07
CA ALA A 119 7.76 16.60 -5.97
C ALA A 119 9.11 15.91 -6.14
N PHE A 120 9.81 15.68 -5.02
CA PHE A 120 10.97 14.80 -4.99
C PHE A 120 10.52 13.35 -4.77
N LEU A 121 10.47 12.58 -5.86
CA LEU A 121 9.96 11.21 -5.91
C LEU A 121 11.05 10.23 -6.39
N GLN A 122 12.31 10.59 -6.24
CA GLN A 122 13.41 9.73 -6.66
C GLN A 122 13.29 8.33 -6.05
N GLY A 123 13.45 7.30 -6.89
CA GLY A 123 13.38 5.90 -6.48
C GLY A 123 11.99 5.38 -6.14
N ILE A 124 10.93 6.15 -6.41
CA ILE A 124 9.55 5.70 -6.11
C ILE A 124 9.18 4.45 -6.90
N GLN A 125 8.43 3.54 -6.25
CA GLN A 125 7.96 2.28 -6.81
C GLN A 125 6.46 2.38 -7.13
N LEU A 126 6.14 2.62 -8.40
CA LEU A 126 4.77 2.78 -8.90
C LEU A 126 4.49 1.85 -10.11
N GLY A 127 5.13 0.67 -10.13
CA GLY A 127 4.85 -0.34 -11.15
C GLY A 127 3.36 -0.67 -11.20
N HIS A 128 2.80 -0.78 -12.41
CA HIS A 128 1.37 -0.99 -12.68
C HIS A 128 0.41 0.07 -12.13
N ALA A 129 0.88 1.22 -11.69
CA ALA A 129 0.05 2.28 -11.14
C ALA A 129 -0.93 2.85 -12.18
N ARG A 130 -2.11 3.23 -11.72
CA ARG A 130 -3.13 3.88 -12.54
C ARG A 130 -3.01 5.40 -12.37
N LEU A 131 -2.18 6.03 -13.20
CA LEU A 131 -1.75 7.43 -13.14
C LEU A 131 -2.33 8.28 -14.29
N ALA A 132 -3.40 7.82 -14.92
CA ALA A 132 -4.00 8.55 -16.01
C ALA A 132 -4.37 9.99 -15.58
N ARG A 133 -4.05 10.98 -16.43
CA ARG A 133 -4.31 12.43 -16.18
C ARG A 133 -3.63 13.00 -14.93
N SER A 134 -2.62 12.34 -14.41
CA SER A 134 -1.82 12.87 -13.29
C SER A 134 -0.88 13.98 -13.74
N SER A 135 -0.46 14.81 -12.78
CA SER A 135 0.57 15.83 -13.01
C SER A 135 1.84 15.49 -12.24
N PHE A 136 2.93 15.34 -12.99
CA PHE A 136 4.31 15.20 -12.54
C PHE A 136 5.17 16.35 -13.07
N ASP A 137 4.54 17.48 -13.38
CA ASP A 137 5.25 18.62 -13.92
C ASP A 137 6.45 19.01 -13.03
N SER A 138 7.65 19.07 -13.62
CA SER A 138 8.89 19.38 -12.91
C SER A 138 9.20 18.42 -11.73
N ALA A 139 8.63 17.22 -11.67
CA ALA A 139 8.90 16.26 -10.62
C ALA A 139 10.24 15.54 -10.82
N ASP A 140 10.90 15.20 -9.71
CA ASP A 140 12.11 14.38 -9.73
C ASP A 140 11.73 12.89 -9.56
N LEU A 141 11.74 12.15 -10.65
CA LEU A 141 11.42 10.72 -10.77
C LEU A 141 12.65 9.88 -11.12
N ARG A 142 13.85 10.36 -10.85
CA ARG A 142 15.08 9.61 -11.16
C ARG A 142 15.08 8.25 -10.47
N ASP A 143 15.62 7.25 -11.16
CA ASP A 143 15.78 5.91 -10.62
C ASP A 143 14.44 5.26 -10.16
N SER A 144 13.29 5.78 -10.64
CA SER A 144 11.96 5.28 -10.26
C SER A 144 11.57 4.04 -11.06
N ASP A 145 10.64 3.28 -10.50
CA ASP A 145 10.01 2.15 -11.18
C ASP A 145 8.54 2.46 -11.50
N LEU A 146 8.26 2.66 -12.78
CA LEU A 146 6.96 2.95 -13.37
C LEU A 146 6.59 1.90 -14.43
N HIS A 147 7.19 0.69 -14.35
CA HIS A 147 6.92 -0.34 -15.34
C HIS A 147 5.43 -0.64 -15.45
N SER A 148 4.94 -0.76 -16.67
CA SER A 148 3.54 -1.02 -16.96
C SER A 148 2.54 -0.03 -16.32
N ALA A 149 2.98 1.15 -15.90
CA ALA A 149 2.09 2.18 -15.38
C ALA A 149 1.25 2.80 -16.50
N ASP A 150 0.01 3.15 -16.19
CA ASP A 150 -0.87 3.89 -17.09
C ASP A 150 -0.73 5.40 -16.82
N LEU A 151 0.02 6.06 -17.67
CA LEU A 151 0.28 7.50 -17.68
C LEU A 151 -0.48 8.20 -18.82
N THR A 152 -1.57 7.62 -19.29
CA THR A 152 -2.39 8.20 -20.36
C THR A 152 -2.87 9.61 -19.98
N TRP A 153 -2.61 10.59 -20.84
CA TRP A 153 -2.91 12.01 -20.59
C TRP A 153 -2.15 12.62 -19.40
N ALA A 154 -1.10 12.00 -18.90
CA ALA A 154 -0.32 12.57 -17.81
C ALA A 154 0.52 13.77 -18.28
N ASN A 155 0.72 14.72 -17.39
CA ASN A 155 1.66 15.84 -17.60
C ASN A 155 3.00 15.53 -16.91
N LEU A 156 4.03 15.30 -17.72
CA LEU A 156 5.42 15.04 -17.29
C LEU A 156 6.38 16.12 -17.82
N HIS A 157 5.84 17.29 -18.12
CA HIS A 157 6.63 18.42 -18.60
C HIS A 157 7.75 18.78 -17.60
N TYR A 158 8.97 18.96 -18.06
CA TYR A 158 10.17 19.13 -17.23
C TYR A 158 10.43 18.04 -16.17
N ALA A 159 9.74 16.91 -16.21
CA ALA A 159 10.00 15.83 -15.26
C ALA A 159 11.38 15.20 -15.48
N ASN A 160 12.07 14.86 -14.40
CA ASN A 160 13.34 14.15 -14.47
C ASN A 160 13.11 12.65 -14.25
N LEU A 161 13.18 11.88 -15.34
CA LEU A 161 12.97 10.43 -15.41
C LEU A 161 14.27 9.66 -15.69
N ARG A 162 15.43 10.26 -15.40
CA ARG A 162 16.72 9.62 -15.66
C ARG A 162 16.82 8.25 -15.00
N ASN A 163 17.34 7.27 -15.78
CA ASN A 163 17.55 5.89 -15.34
C ASN A 163 16.29 5.21 -14.79
N SER A 164 15.09 5.74 -15.04
CA SER A 164 13.85 5.11 -14.58
C SER A 164 13.48 3.89 -15.40
N ASN A 165 12.79 2.95 -14.77
CA ASN A 165 12.16 1.80 -15.42
C ASN A 165 10.76 2.18 -15.91
N LEU A 166 10.61 2.32 -17.22
CA LEU A 166 9.37 2.66 -17.91
C LEU A 166 8.92 1.52 -18.84
N GLU A 167 9.43 0.29 -18.60
CA GLU A 167 9.09 -0.88 -19.41
C GLU A 167 7.58 -1.03 -19.53
N ARG A 168 7.06 -1.10 -20.77
CA ARG A 168 5.62 -1.23 -21.07
C ARG A 168 4.73 -0.14 -20.47
N ALA A 169 5.27 0.97 -20.03
CA ALA A 169 4.44 2.10 -19.59
C ALA A 169 3.61 2.66 -20.75
N VAL A 170 2.45 3.20 -20.44
CA VAL A 170 1.51 3.76 -21.42
C VAL A 170 1.52 5.27 -21.28
N PHE A 171 2.08 5.96 -22.29
CA PHE A 171 2.15 7.42 -22.36
C PHE A 171 1.22 8.00 -23.44
N ASP A 172 0.13 7.30 -23.74
CA ASP A 172 -0.78 7.78 -24.77
C ASP A 172 -1.29 9.19 -24.44
N HIS A 173 -1.11 10.14 -25.36
CA HIS A 173 -1.46 11.56 -25.18
C HIS A 173 -0.74 12.24 -24.02
N ALA A 174 0.32 11.67 -23.46
CA ALA A 174 1.07 12.31 -22.39
C ALA A 174 1.91 13.48 -22.90
N ASN A 175 2.10 14.48 -22.07
CA ASN A 175 3.05 15.55 -22.29
C ASN A 175 4.39 15.21 -21.63
N LEU A 176 5.38 14.86 -22.43
CA LEU A 176 6.75 14.56 -22.04
C LEU A 176 7.72 15.67 -22.53
N SER A 177 7.19 16.84 -22.93
CA SER A 177 8.05 17.92 -23.44
C SER A 177 9.03 18.38 -22.38
N ASP A 178 10.26 18.70 -22.82
CA ASP A 178 11.35 19.12 -21.94
C ASP A 178 11.74 18.15 -20.82
N SER A 179 11.25 16.91 -20.83
CA SER A 179 11.58 15.91 -19.81
C SER A 179 12.95 15.28 -20.04
N ASP A 180 13.61 14.87 -18.96
CA ASP A 180 14.88 14.13 -19.02
C ASP A 180 14.60 12.61 -18.87
N LEU A 181 14.61 11.89 -19.98
CA LEU A 181 14.45 10.44 -20.08
C LEU A 181 15.80 9.73 -20.28
N SER A 182 16.92 10.44 -20.05
CA SER A 182 18.24 9.89 -20.35
C SER A 182 18.54 8.62 -19.55
N GLY A 183 19.02 7.60 -20.26
CA GLY A 183 19.34 6.30 -19.68
C GLY A 183 18.14 5.46 -19.23
N SER A 184 16.89 5.94 -19.39
CA SER A 184 15.69 5.20 -18.99
C SER A 184 15.45 3.95 -19.84
N ASP A 185 14.72 3.01 -19.30
CA ASP A 185 14.23 1.81 -20.00
C ASP A 185 12.79 2.02 -20.45
N LEU A 186 12.61 2.27 -21.75
CA LEU A 186 11.30 2.43 -22.40
C LEU A 186 10.86 1.17 -23.18
N ALA A 187 11.47 0.01 -22.91
CA ALA A 187 11.17 -1.20 -23.66
C ALA A 187 9.67 -1.51 -23.72
N GLY A 188 9.11 -1.58 -24.93
CA GLY A 188 7.68 -1.85 -25.14
C GLY A 188 6.74 -0.74 -24.72
N ALA A 189 7.22 0.46 -24.38
CA ALA A 189 6.37 1.58 -24.02
C ALA A 189 5.50 2.05 -25.19
N ARG A 190 4.32 2.57 -24.87
CA ARG A 190 3.39 3.17 -25.85
C ARG A 190 3.48 4.69 -25.79
N LEU A 191 3.62 5.30 -26.94
CA LEU A 191 3.82 6.75 -27.10
C LEU A 191 2.81 7.34 -28.10
N ASP A 192 1.63 6.74 -28.23
CA ASP A 192 0.62 7.19 -29.19
C ASP A 192 0.12 8.61 -28.82
N ALA A 193 0.26 9.54 -29.73
CA ALA A 193 -0.07 10.95 -29.54
C ALA A 193 0.68 11.65 -28.38
N ALA A 194 1.79 11.08 -27.89
CA ALA A 194 2.64 11.71 -26.89
C ALA A 194 3.42 12.89 -27.50
N ASP A 195 3.67 13.92 -26.71
CA ASP A 195 4.55 15.04 -27.02
C ASP A 195 5.91 14.84 -26.35
N LEU A 196 6.95 14.64 -27.17
CA LEU A 196 8.35 14.47 -26.76
C LEU A 196 9.22 15.68 -27.21
N SER A 197 8.60 16.83 -27.49
CA SER A 197 9.34 18.00 -27.90
C SER A 197 10.41 18.39 -26.87
N GLU A 198 11.66 18.64 -27.31
CA GLU A 198 12.80 19.02 -26.48
C GLU A 198 13.16 17.96 -25.38
N ALA A 199 12.58 16.75 -25.40
CA ALA A 199 12.88 15.70 -24.41
C ALA A 199 14.30 15.14 -24.62
N ASP A 200 15.01 14.81 -23.53
CA ASP A 200 16.29 14.12 -23.60
C ASP A 200 16.13 12.61 -23.46
N LEU A 201 16.27 11.90 -24.59
CA LEU A 201 16.24 10.43 -24.68
C LEU A 201 17.66 9.84 -24.75
N HIS A 202 18.72 10.64 -24.48
CA HIS A 202 20.09 10.17 -24.58
C HIS A 202 20.29 8.82 -23.87
N SER A 203 20.87 7.86 -24.58
CA SER A 203 21.13 6.51 -24.05
C SER A 203 19.91 5.72 -23.54
N ALA A 204 18.68 6.16 -23.81
CA ALA A 204 17.48 5.41 -23.46
C ALA A 204 17.36 4.10 -24.26
N ASP A 205 16.77 3.08 -23.66
CA ASP A 205 16.42 1.83 -24.34
C ASP A 205 15.03 1.93 -24.96
N LEU A 206 14.96 1.84 -26.30
CA LEU A 206 13.74 1.99 -27.07
C LEU A 206 13.28 0.68 -27.69
N SER A 207 13.66 -0.46 -27.12
CA SER A 207 13.29 -1.76 -27.68
C SER A 207 11.77 -1.94 -27.76
N GLY A 208 11.26 -2.20 -28.93
CA GLY A 208 9.84 -2.53 -29.13
C GLY A 208 8.83 -1.41 -28.80
N ILE A 209 9.27 -0.14 -28.70
CA ILE A 209 8.33 0.99 -28.46
C ILE A 209 7.29 1.09 -29.59
N LEU A 210 6.08 1.53 -29.24
CA LEU A 210 5.03 1.89 -30.19
C LEU A 210 5.12 3.42 -30.43
N TRP A 211 5.73 3.80 -31.58
CA TRP A 211 6.16 5.17 -31.84
C TRP A 211 5.49 5.84 -33.05
N ARG A 212 4.80 5.08 -33.90
CA ARG A 212 4.36 5.58 -35.22
C ARG A 212 3.33 6.71 -35.15
N GLN A 213 2.71 6.91 -34.00
CA GLN A 213 1.71 7.95 -33.77
C GLN A 213 2.17 9.00 -32.76
N ILE A 214 3.47 9.13 -32.48
CA ILE A 214 4.02 10.22 -31.67
C ILE A 214 3.56 11.55 -32.27
N ALA A 215 3.03 12.45 -31.43
CA ALA A 215 2.49 13.75 -31.88
C ALA A 215 3.61 14.75 -32.22
N ALA A 216 4.64 14.81 -31.39
CA ALA A 216 5.77 15.71 -31.59
C ALA A 216 7.07 15.13 -31.03
N ILE A 217 8.19 15.41 -31.67
CA ILE A 217 9.55 14.99 -31.27
C ILE A 217 10.59 16.05 -31.64
N ARG A 218 10.15 17.24 -31.99
CA ARG A 218 11.05 18.31 -32.40
C ARG A 218 11.97 18.68 -31.25
N GLY A 219 13.26 18.83 -31.54
CA GLY A 219 14.29 19.19 -30.57
C GLY A 219 14.69 18.05 -29.61
N ALA A 220 13.96 16.93 -29.62
CA ALA A 220 14.32 15.80 -28.76
C ALA A 220 15.72 15.27 -29.06
N ASN A 221 16.50 15.00 -28.02
CA ASN A 221 17.83 14.42 -28.15
C ASN A 221 17.77 12.89 -28.16
N ILE A 222 18.05 12.27 -29.31
CA ILE A 222 18.09 10.81 -29.48
C ILE A 222 19.52 10.27 -29.58
N ALA A 223 20.55 11.00 -29.08
CA ALA A 223 21.92 10.55 -29.14
C ALA A 223 22.10 9.24 -28.32
N GLY A 224 22.75 8.25 -28.90
CA GLY A 224 23.09 7.02 -28.22
C GLY A 224 21.89 6.17 -27.78
N VAL A 225 20.67 6.41 -28.26
CA VAL A 225 19.52 5.53 -28.00
C VAL A 225 19.84 4.09 -28.39
N ARG A 226 19.37 3.15 -27.59
CA ARG A 226 19.63 1.71 -27.75
C ARG A 226 18.38 1.00 -28.26
N ASN A 227 18.60 -0.05 -29.06
CA ASN A 227 17.58 -0.97 -29.51
C ASN A 227 16.34 -0.31 -30.18
N ALA A 228 16.51 0.89 -30.73
CA ALA A 228 15.40 1.59 -31.39
C ALA A 228 14.83 0.76 -32.55
N PRO A 229 13.50 0.70 -32.70
CA PRO A 229 12.88 -0.03 -33.80
C PRO A 229 13.33 0.49 -35.17
N PRO A 230 13.37 -0.38 -36.19
CA PRO A 230 13.75 0.03 -37.56
C PRO A 230 12.94 1.23 -38.04
N GLY A 231 13.64 2.24 -38.58
CA GLY A 231 13.06 3.46 -39.12
C GLY A 231 12.74 4.55 -38.08
N PHE A 232 12.82 4.25 -36.77
CA PHE A 232 12.57 5.28 -35.73
C PHE A 232 13.55 6.45 -35.82
N ALA A 233 14.85 6.18 -35.82
CA ALA A 233 15.85 7.23 -35.81
C ALA A 233 15.77 8.14 -37.06
N GLU A 234 15.56 7.54 -38.25
CA GLU A 234 15.37 8.29 -39.49
C GLU A 234 14.13 9.18 -39.43
N TRP A 235 13.02 8.63 -38.97
CA TRP A 235 11.78 9.36 -38.80
C TRP A 235 11.95 10.51 -37.78
N ALA A 236 12.56 10.24 -36.63
CA ALA A 236 12.75 11.22 -35.56
C ALA A 236 13.60 12.42 -36.06
N LEU A 237 14.72 12.15 -36.73
CA LEU A 237 15.56 13.18 -37.30
C LEU A 237 14.83 13.98 -38.39
N HIS A 238 14.02 13.33 -39.22
CA HIS A 238 13.19 14.00 -40.22
C HIS A 238 12.14 14.93 -39.58
N ASN A 239 11.66 14.59 -38.38
CA ASN A 239 10.71 15.37 -37.60
C ASN A 239 11.37 16.33 -36.58
N GLY A 240 12.68 16.60 -36.75
CA GLY A 240 13.39 17.66 -36.04
C GLY A 240 14.04 17.22 -34.71
N ALA A 241 14.14 15.93 -34.44
CA ALA A 241 14.96 15.42 -33.34
C ALA A 241 16.45 15.66 -33.62
N THR A 242 17.29 15.61 -32.61
CA THR A 242 18.72 15.87 -32.66
C THR A 242 19.54 14.69 -32.16
N GLN A 243 20.81 14.64 -32.52
CA GLN A 243 21.77 13.68 -31.98
C GLN A 243 22.94 14.45 -31.35
N THR A 244 22.64 15.30 -30.40
CA THR A 244 23.67 16.11 -29.74
C THR A 244 24.29 15.30 -28.60
N PRO A 245 25.59 15.03 -28.54
CA PRO A 245 26.21 14.36 -27.40
C PRO A 245 25.98 15.20 -26.14
N SER A 246 25.57 14.53 -25.04
CA SER A 246 25.41 15.22 -23.75
C SER A 246 26.73 15.81 -23.30
N GLY A 247 26.80 17.13 -23.15
CA GLY A 247 27.97 17.78 -22.53
C GLY A 247 28.75 18.82 -23.39
N GLN A 248 28.08 19.57 -24.26
CA GLN A 248 28.63 20.82 -24.78
C GLN A 248 27.78 22.01 -24.39
#